data_eb0d50d1c04c892636720db549c65da7
#
_entry.id   eb0d50d1c04c892636720db549c65da7
#
_cell.length_a   1.000
_cell.length_b   1.000
_cell.length_c   1.000
_cell.angle_alpha   90.00
_cell.angle_beta   90.00
_cell.angle_gamma   90.00
#
_symmetry.space_group_name_H-M   'P 1'
#
loop_
_entity.id
_entity.type
_entity.pdbx_description
1 polymer ?
#
loop_
_entity_poly.entity_id
_entity_poly.type
_entity_poly.pdbx_seq_one_letter_code
_entity_poly.pdbx_strand_id
1 'polypeptide(L)'
;LQNYRNQQAALEQPNNPIPQIIMSVQADYALSATVEANYITYNAGWYATYDIRATDIAKPVDIAYKAKVWQNSGIDWKDVKLTCSTGNPMIGNNLPEITTWYLGYYDYYYNRDEVKTTTLGSVAQEDMDDVQELSKKYLEAPAVDAGYASNYTTPVQTIANVEFDIQLKYSIPNDGKGHIVALQTKQLPTTYNYLIVPKVEQSAFLIARITDWESLNLLPGNANIYFNNTYVGKTNINPLALADTLSLSLGRDRSIEVKRTQLADKSTERILATNAKKTMAFEIEIRNGKAIPIEVIIKDHIPVSQKESIKVELFEKDGGELDELTGIITWREKLKTKE
;
A
#
# COMPACT_ATOMS: atom_id res chain seq x y z
N LEU A 1 0.81 -1.98 49.41
CA LEU A 1 -0.63 -1.89 49.70
C LEU A 1 -1.43 -1.28 48.55
N GLN A 2 -0.91 -0.20 47.92
CA GLN A 2 -1.60 0.45 46.77
C GLN A 2 -1.67 -0.47 45.53
N ASN A 3 -0.60 -1.23 45.23
CA ASN A 3 -0.59 -2.18 44.11
C ASN A 3 -1.59 -3.35 44.33
N TYR A 4 -1.74 -3.82 45.56
CA TYR A 4 -2.74 -4.85 45.85
C TYR A 4 -4.16 -4.33 45.72
N ARG A 5 -4.44 -3.08 46.12
CA ARG A 5 -5.72 -2.45 45.93
C ARG A 5 -6.07 -2.23 44.45
N ASN A 6 -5.09 -1.86 43.63
CA ASN A 6 -5.27 -1.70 42.18
C ASN A 6 -5.51 -3.05 41.48
N GLN A 7 -4.84 -4.12 41.95
CA GLN A 7 -5.09 -5.48 41.44
C GLN A 7 -6.46 -6.00 41.88
N GLN A 8 -6.89 -5.71 43.12
CA GLN A 8 -8.19 -6.09 43.62
C GLN A 8 -9.31 -5.31 42.90
N ALA A 9 -9.14 -4.01 42.65
CA ALA A 9 -10.07 -3.19 41.88
C ALA A 9 -10.14 -3.64 40.40
N ALA A 10 -9.07 -4.18 39.82
CA ALA A 10 -9.08 -4.75 38.47
C ALA A 10 -9.81 -6.11 38.43
N LEU A 11 -9.80 -6.87 39.52
CA LEU A 11 -10.52 -8.13 39.67
C LEU A 11 -12.01 -7.92 40.05
N GLU A 12 -12.31 -6.79 40.69
CA GLU A 12 -13.64 -6.38 41.09
C GLU A 12 -14.35 -5.50 40.03
N GLN A 13 -13.88 -5.46 38.79
CA GLN A 13 -14.62 -4.80 37.72
C GLN A 13 -16.00 -5.44 37.63
N PRO A 14 -17.08 -4.64 37.82
CA PRO A 14 -18.42 -5.17 37.83
C PRO A 14 -18.68 -5.85 36.49
N ASN A 15 -19.06 -7.13 36.57
CA ASN A 15 -19.69 -7.91 35.53
C ASN A 15 -19.86 -7.15 34.20
N ASN A 16 -18.89 -7.25 33.31
CA ASN A 16 -19.19 -6.94 31.94
C ASN A 16 -20.38 -7.85 31.58
N PRO A 17 -21.58 -7.36 31.30
CA PRO A 17 -22.73 -8.19 31.04
C PRO A 17 -22.37 -9.06 29.83
N ILE A 18 -22.16 -10.35 30.07
CA ILE A 18 -21.98 -11.32 29.02
C ILE A 18 -23.30 -11.40 28.27
N PRO A 19 -23.39 -10.96 27.02
CA PRO A 19 -24.62 -11.06 26.26
C PRO A 19 -25.08 -12.53 26.23
N GLN A 20 -26.29 -12.79 26.66
CA GLN A 20 -26.86 -14.13 26.67
C GLN A 20 -28.12 -14.17 25.84
N ILE A 21 -28.26 -15.21 25.03
CA ILE A 21 -29.49 -15.50 24.31
C ILE A 21 -30.29 -16.47 25.17
N ILE A 22 -31.39 -16.00 25.72
CA ILE A 22 -32.31 -16.82 26.52
C ILE A 22 -33.49 -17.20 25.63
N MET A 23 -33.71 -18.51 25.51
CA MET A 23 -34.80 -19.05 24.72
C MET A 23 -35.64 -19.97 25.58
N SER A 24 -36.98 -19.72 25.63
CA SER A 24 -37.94 -20.60 26.25
C SER A 24 -38.47 -21.58 25.20
N VAL A 25 -38.33 -22.86 25.47
CA VAL A 25 -38.80 -23.94 24.59
C VAL A 25 -39.87 -24.74 25.34
N GLN A 26 -40.98 -25.00 24.66
CA GLN A 26 -42.03 -25.90 25.15
C GLN A 26 -42.24 -27.03 24.12
N ALA A 27 -42.36 -28.24 24.62
CA ALA A 27 -42.63 -29.40 23.77
C ALA A 27 -43.62 -30.33 24.49
N ASP A 28 -44.56 -30.84 23.75
CA ASP A 28 -45.58 -31.75 24.28
C ASP A 28 -45.07 -33.20 24.40
N TYR A 29 -43.96 -33.51 23.79
CA TYR A 29 -43.24 -34.81 23.82
C TYR A 29 -41.75 -34.60 23.64
N ALA A 30 -40.93 -35.60 23.98
CA ALA A 30 -39.49 -35.56 23.83
C ALA A 30 -39.14 -35.47 22.30
N LEU A 31 -38.44 -34.44 21.90
CA LEU A 31 -37.96 -34.21 20.55
C LEU A 31 -36.55 -33.66 20.57
N SER A 32 -35.82 -33.87 19.43
CA SER A 32 -34.57 -33.19 19.16
C SER A 32 -34.83 -32.05 18.18
N ALA A 33 -34.36 -30.85 18.50
CA ALA A 33 -34.49 -29.70 17.63
C ALA A 33 -33.10 -29.04 17.47
N THR A 34 -32.83 -28.53 16.28
CA THR A 34 -31.64 -27.70 16.02
C THR A 34 -32.04 -26.24 16.16
N VAL A 35 -31.26 -25.50 16.91
CA VAL A 35 -31.42 -24.05 17.08
C VAL A 35 -30.27 -23.36 16.39
N GLU A 36 -30.60 -22.43 15.49
CA GLU A 36 -29.62 -21.57 14.83
C GLU A 36 -29.76 -20.16 15.38
N ALA A 37 -28.63 -19.59 15.82
CA ALA A 37 -28.57 -18.22 16.33
C ALA A 37 -27.62 -17.40 15.47
N ASN A 38 -28.11 -16.30 14.91
CA ASN A 38 -27.33 -15.35 14.13
C ASN A 38 -27.20 -14.04 14.92
N TYR A 39 -25.98 -13.53 15.01
CA TYR A 39 -25.70 -12.28 15.71
C TYR A 39 -24.58 -11.49 15.01
N ILE A 40 -24.55 -10.17 15.27
CA ILE A 40 -23.53 -9.27 14.76
C ILE A 40 -22.59 -8.91 15.89
N THR A 41 -21.28 -8.96 15.63
CA THR A 41 -20.24 -8.46 16.53
C THR A 41 -19.41 -7.41 15.82
N TYR A 42 -19.06 -6.33 16.53
CA TYR A 42 -18.24 -5.23 16.00
C TYR A 42 -16.75 -5.41 16.28
N ASN A 43 -16.41 -6.42 17.08
CA ASN A 43 -15.05 -6.69 17.52
C ASN A 43 -14.38 -7.78 16.68
N ALA A 44 -14.69 -7.84 15.39
CA ALA A 44 -14.06 -8.73 14.45
C ALA A 44 -14.00 -8.07 13.08
N GLY A 45 -12.98 -8.40 12.31
CA GLY A 45 -12.80 -7.86 10.97
C GLY A 45 -11.61 -8.46 10.26
N TRP A 46 -11.36 -7.97 9.06
CA TRP A 46 -10.22 -8.38 8.27
C TRP A 46 -9.72 -7.24 7.39
N TYR A 47 -8.49 -7.36 6.94
CA TYR A 47 -7.91 -6.49 5.94
C TYR A 47 -7.02 -7.27 4.97
N ALA A 48 -6.90 -6.72 3.77
CA ALA A 48 -6.15 -7.32 2.68
C ALA A 48 -4.64 -7.24 2.92
N THR A 49 -3.94 -8.33 2.61
CA THR A 49 -2.49 -8.37 2.52
C THR A 49 -2.08 -9.22 1.33
N TYR A 50 -0.93 -8.93 0.75
CA TYR A 50 -0.47 -9.57 -0.47
C TYR A 50 0.96 -10.06 -0.33
N ASP A 51 1.26 -11.20 -0.97
CA ASP A 51 2.63 -11.56 -1.30
C ASP A 51 2.74 -11.59 -2.83
N ILE A 52 3.68 -10.82 -3.35
CA ILE A 52 3.94 -10.74 -4.79
C ILE A 52 5.31 -11.36 -5.04
N ARG A 53 5.33 -12.39 -5.87
CA ARG A 53 6.52 -13.18 -6.16
C ARG A 53 6.84 -13.14 -7.65
N ALA A 54 7.98 -12.56 -7.99
CA ALA A 54 8.57 -12.62 -9.30
C ALA A 54 9.80 -13.54 -9.25
N THR A 55 9.81 -14.59 -10.04
CA THR A 55 10.93 -15.56 -10.09
C THR A 55 11.91 -15.24 -11.20
N ASP A 56 11.44 -14.62 -12.28
CA ASP A 56 12.22 -14.31 -13.47
C ASP A 56 11.56 -13.14 -14.21
N ILE A 57 12.36 -12.34 -14.91
CA ILE A 57 11.87 -11.22 -15.74
C ILE A 57 11.16 -11.66 -17.03
N ALA A 58 11.20 -12.94 -17.38
CA ALA A 58 10.48 -13.51 -18.51
C ALA A 58 9.17 -14.22 -18.12
N LYS A 59 8.84 -14.26 -16.83
CA LYS A 59 7.68 -15.01 -16.32
C LYS A 59 6.63 -14.08 -15.73
N PRO A 60 5.35 -14.50 -15.71
CA PRO A 60 4.31 -13.80 -14.99
C PRO A 60 4.64 -13.74 -13.50
N VAL A 61 4.01 -12.80 -12.79
CA VAL A 61 4.11 -12.65 -11.35
C VAL A 61 3.03 -13.47 -10.66
N ASP A 62 3.39 -14.15 -9.58
CA ASP A 62 2.44 -14.79 -8.68
C ASP A 62 1.98 -13.78 -7.63
N ILE A 63 0.67 -13.56 -7.52
CA ILE A 63 0.05 -12.77 -6.48
C ILE A 63 -0.73 -13.69 -5.54
N ALA A 64 -0.29 -13.78 -4.29
CA ALA A 64 -1.04 -14.42 -3.22
C ALA A 64 -1.82 -13.35 -2.45
N TYR A 65 -3.13 -13.34 -2.62
CA TYR A 65 -4.08 -12.49 -1.91
C TYR A 65 -4.50 -13.18 -0.62
N LYS A 66 -4.36 -12.49 0.50
CA LYS A 66 -4.60 -13.01 1.84
C LYS A 66 -5.46 -12.05 2.64
N ALA A 67 -6.31 -12.60 3.49
CA ALA A 67 -6.99 -11.86 4.55
C ALA A 67 -6.16 -11.95 5.83
N LYS A 68 -6.00 -10.85 6.53
CA LYS A 68 -5.54 -10.86 7.91
C LYS A 68 -6.74 -10.63 8.80
N VAL A 69 -7.28 -11.73 9.34
CA VAL A 69 -8.50 -11.79 10.14
C VAL A 69 -8.15 -11.59 11.61
N TRP A 70 -8.87 -10.74 12.30
CA TRP A 70 -8.71 -10.51 13.73
C TRP A 70 -10.08 -10.55 14.41
N GLN A 71 -10.12 -10.96 15.67
CA GLN A 71 -11.33 -10.95 16.46
C GLN A 71 -11.02 -10.76 17.96
N ASN A 72 -11.94 -10.07 18.63
CA ASN A 72 -12.00 -9.90 20.08
C ASN A 72 -13.48 -9.94 20.51
N SER A 73 -14.18 -11.01 20.10
CA SER A 73 -15.63 -11.18 20.29
C SER A 73 -16.02 -11.77 21.66
N GLY A 74 -15.01 -12.13 22.47
CA GLY A 74 -15.20 -12.74 23.80
C GLY A 74 -15.07 -14.26 23.80
N ILE A 75 -15.08 -14.92 22.64
CA ILE A 75 -14.94 -16.37 22.51
C ILE A 75 -13.94 -16.75 21.40
N ASP A 76 -13.20 -17.85 21.58
CA ASP A 76 -12.38 -18.41 20.53
C ASP A 76 -13.26 -19.01 19.43
N TRP A 77 -12.93 -18.70 18.17
CA TRP A 77 -13.53 -19.38 17.02
C TRP A 77 -12.74 -20.65 16.74
N LYS A 78 -13.33 -21.80 16.93
CA LYS A 78 -12.69 -23.10 16.72
C LYS A 78 -13.35 -23.84 15.57
N ASP A 79 -12.55 -24.27 14.60
CA ASP A 79 -13.00 -25.02 13.41
C ASP A 79 -14.19 -24.37 12.69
N VAL A 80 -14.19 -23.05 12.55
CA VAL A 80 -15.26 -22.29 11.92
C VAL A 80 -15.05 -22.18 10.43
N LYS A 81 -16.16 -22.17 9.67
CA LYS A 81 -16.19 -21.77 8.28
C LYS A 81 -16.15 -20.24 8.22
N LEU A 82 -15.23 -19.69 7.45
CA LEU A 82 -15.07 -18.25 7.27
C LEU A 82 -15.56 -17.82 5.89
N THR A 83 -16.24 -16.69 5.83
CA THR A 83 -16.50 -15.95 4.60
C THR A 83 -16.02 -14.52 4.80
N CYS A 84 -15.08 -14.08 3.98
CA CYS A 84 -14.58 -12.70 3.99
C CYS A 84 -15.35 -11.88 2.96
N SER A 85 -16.08 -10.87 3.39
CA SER A 85 -16.82 -9.97 2.51
C SER A 85 -16.16 -8.59 2.42
N THR A 86 -16.14 -7.98 1.23
CA THR A 86 -15.71 -6.59 1.02
C THR A 86 -16.79 -5.59 1.43
N GLY A 87 -18.04 -6.06 1.61
CA GLY A 87 -19.14 -5.26 2.09
C GLY A 87 -18.95 -4.87 3.55
N ASN A 88 -19.15 -3.60 3.85
CA ASN A 88 -19.17 -3.13 5.22
C ASN A 88 -20.62 -2.82 5.65
N PRO A 89 -21.26 -3.70 6.45
CA PRO A 89 -22.65 -3.50 6.88
C PRO A 89 -22.85 -2.28 7.79
N MET A 90 -21.75 -1.65 8.23
CA MET A 90 -21.77 -0.50 9.13
C MET A 90 -21.76 0.84 8.38
N ILE A 91 -21.49 0.85 7.08
CA ILE A 91 -21.59 2.05 6.26
C ILE A 91 -23.06 2.24 5.92
N GLY A 92 -23.66 3.34 6.38
CA GLY A 92 -25.04 3.69 6.05
C GLY A 92 -25.24 3.83 4.54
N ASN A 93 -26.31 3.25 4.01
CA ASN A 93 -26.69 3.31 2.59
C ASN A 93 -27.44 4.61 2.22
N ASN A 94 -27.14 5.72 2.91
CA ASN A 94 -27.74 7.00 2.56
C ASN A 94 -27.13 7.52 1.26
N LEU A 95 -27.98 7.85 0.31
CA LEU A 95 -27.53 8.47 -0.95
C LEU A 95 -26.96 9.86 -0.63
N PRO A 96 -25.78 10.19 -1.19
CA PRO A 96 -25.26 11.54 -1.05
C PRO A 96 -26.13 12.53 -1.85
N GLU A 97 -26.56 13.61 -1.20
CA GLU A 97 -27.29 14.70 -1.81
C GLU A 97 -26.36 15.88 -2.04
N ILE A 98 -26.40 16.43 -3.25
CA ILE A 98 -25.66 17.65 -3.58
C ILE A 98 -26.52 18.83 -3.13
N THR A 99 -26.02 19.57 -2.15
CA THR A 99 -26.63 20.84 -1.73
C THR A 99 -26.12 22.00 -2.61
N THR A 100 -26.93 23.06 -2.73
CA THR A 100 -26.56 24.24 -3.49
C THR A 100 -25.33 24.90 -2.87
N TRP A 101 -24.30 25.13 -3.67
CA TRP A 101 -23.12 25.87 -3.28
C TRP A 101 -23.32 27.36 -3.59
N TYR A 102 -23.51 28.17 -2.55
CA TYR A 102 -23.64 29.63 -2.68
C TYR A 102 -22.25 30.26 -2.59
N LEU A 103 -21.91 31.08 -3.59
CA LEU A 103 -20.75 31.94 -3.55
C LEU A 103 -21.14 33.28 -2.91
N GLY A 104 -20.39 33.71 -1.92
CA GLY A 104 -20.52 35.01 -1.27
C GLY A 104 -19.14 35.64 -1.10
N TYR A 105 -19.10 36.98 -1.03
CA TYR A 105 -17.88 37.66 -0.61
C TYR A 105 -17.77 37.55 0.89
N TYR A 106 -16.61 37.07 1.37
CA TYR A 106 -16.27 37.16 2.80
C TYR A 106 -15.83 38.59 3.09
N ASP A 107 -16.68 39.40 3.73
CA ASP A 107 -16.27 40.66 4.33
C ASP A 107 -15.43 40.32 5.58
N TYR A 108 -14.12 40.43 5.46
CA TYR A 108 -13.23 40.36 6.60
C TYR A 108 -13.46 41.59 7.48
N TYR A 109 -14.36 41.51 8.44
CA TYR A 109 -14.35 42.44 9.57
C TYR A 109 -13.12 42.14 10.41
N TYR A 110 -12.11 42.98 10.26
CA TYR A 110 -10.89 42.96 11.06
C TYR A 110 -11.27 43.46 12.49
N ASN A 111 -11.79 42.57 13.32
CA ASN A 111 -11.85 42.82 14.75
C ASN A 111 -10.43 42.66 15.30
N ARG A 112 -9.85 43.81 15.60
CA ARG A 112 -8.55 43.94 16.21
C ARG A 112 -8.70 43.76 17.73
N ASP A 113 -9.07 42.58 18.17
CA ASP A 113 -9.03 42.20 19.58
C ASP A 113 -7.91 41.18 19.80
N GLU A 114 -7.08 41.52 20.74
CA GLU A 114 -5.86 40.90 21.24
C GLU A 114 -5.75 39.38 21.09
N VAL A 115 -4.84 38.93 20.22
CA VAL A 115 -4.38 37.55 20.20
C VAL A 115 -3.50 37.32 21.43
N LYS A 116 -4.06 36.72 22.45
CA LYS A 116 -3.28 36.07 23.51
C LYS A 116 -2.58 34.86 22.89
N THR A 117 -1.29 34.99 22.67
CA THR A 117 -0.39 33.89 22.28
C THR A 117 -0.38 32.85 23.37
N THR A 118 -1.14 31.78 23.16
CA THR A 118 -0.93 30.51 23.89
C THR A 118 0.15 29.74 23.15
N THR A 119 1.31 29.64 23.77
CA THR A 119 2.40 28.76 23.37
C THR A 119 1.90 27.33 23.31
N LEU A 120 1.79 26.77 22.10
CA LEU A 120 1.60 25.33 21.90
C LEU A 120 2.90 24.63 22.36
N GLY A 121 2.74 23.84 23.43
CA GLY A 121 3.79 22.97 23.92
C GLY A 121 4.16 21.92 22.85
N SER A 122 5.45 21.68 22.78
CA SER A 122 6.08 20.65 21.96
C SER A 122 5.42 19.28 22.23
N VAL A 123 4.84 18.66 21.20
CA VAL A 123 4.45 17.26 21.24
C VAL A 123 5.72 16.41 21.22
N ALA A 124 5.88 15.62 22.25
CA ALA A 124 7.03 14.75 22.44
C ALA A 124 7.09 13.66 21.38
N GLN A 125 8.29 13.44 20.92
CA GLN A 125 8.70 12.46 19.92
C GLN A 125 8.99 11.13 20.64
N GLU A 126 7.94 10.40 21.04
CA GLU A 126 8.10 9.17 21.84
C GLU A 126 7.53 7.89 21.20
N ASP A 127 7.06 7.90 19.94
CA ASP A 127 6.38 6.72 19.37
C ASP A 127 7.12 6.01 18.21
N MET A 128 8.43 6.21 18.02
CA MET A 128 9.16 5.53 16.93
C MET A 128 9.96 4.27 17.35
N ASP A 129 10.20 4.04 18.62
CA ASP A 129 11.02 2.89 19.05
C ASP A 129 10.24 1.59 19.22
N ASP A 130 8.93 1.65 19.48
CA ASP A 130 8.08 0.46 19.65
C ASP A 130 7.79 -0.30 18.32
N VAL A 131 7.94 0.35 17.16
CA VAL A 131 7.68 -0.27 15.86
C VAL A 131 8.83 -1.19 15.42
N GLN A 132 10.05 -0.97 15.90
CA GLN A 132 11.21 -1.80 15.54
C GLN A 132 11.32 -3.10 16.36
N GLU A 133 10.82 -3.12 17.58
CA GLU A 133 10.85 -4.35 18.40
C GLU A 133 9.75 -5.35 18.02
N LEU A 134 8.59 -4.84 17.56
CA LEU A 134 7.50 -5.66 17.03
C LEU A 134 7.87 -6.39 15.73
N SER A 135 8.73 -5.81 14.90
CA SER A 135 9.11 -6.42 13.62
C SER A 135 10.05 -7.63 13.76
N LYS A 136 10.83 -7.71 14.84
CA LYS A 136 11.73 -8.85 15.10
C LYS A 136 11.02 -10.08 15.65
N LYS A 137 9.90 -9.91 16.33
CA LYS A 137 9.15 -11.03 16.97
C LYS A 137 8.22 -11.79 16.02
N TYR A 138 7.99 -11.25 14.80
CA TYR A 138 7.09 -11.83 13.80
C TYR A 138 7.78 -12.68 12.72
N LEU A 139 9.10 -12.94 12.84
CA LEU A 139 9.86 -13.72 11.86
C LEU A 139 9.82 -15.23 12.09
N GLU A 140 9.17 -15.72 13.16
CA GLU A 140 9.15 -17.15 13.53
C GLU A 140 7.74 -17.77 13.58
N ALA A 141 6.82 -17.39 12.69
CA ALA A 141 5.65 -18.24 12.45
C ALA A 141 5.96 -19.18 11.27
N PRO A 142 5.75 -20.50 11.40
CA PRO A 142 5.95 -21.41 10.29
C PRO A 142 5.07 -20.95 9.13
N ALA A 143 5.68 -20.71 7.99
CA ALA A 143 4.97 -20.41 6.75
C ALA A 143 4.19 -21.67 6.36
N VAL A 144 2.91 -21.72 6.73
CA VAL A 144 1.98 -22.66 6.10
C VAL A 144 1.99 -22.31 4.63
N ASP A 145 2.25 -23.29 3.78
CA ASP A 145 2.35 -23.11 2.35
C ASP A 145 1.01 -22.56 1.81
N ALA A 146 0.94 -21.22 1.67
CA ALA A 146 -0.28 -20.50 1.30
C ALA A 146 -0.81 -20.88 -0.09
N GLY A 147 0.01 -21.54 -0.91
CA GLY A 147 -0.35 -22.01 -2.23
C GLY A 147 -1.42 -23.10 -2.22
N TYR A 148 -1.40 -24.00 -1.24
CA TYR A 148 -2.39 -25.08 -1.15
C TYR A 148 -3.72 -24.62 -0.55
N ALA A 149 -3.71 -23.68 0.38
CA ALA A 149 -4.93 -23.19 1.03
C ALA A 149 -5.80 -22.33 0.11
N SER A 150 -5.23 -21.62 -0.85
CA SER A 150 -5.97 -20.77 -1.80
C SER A 150 -6.85 -21.56 -2.78
N ASN A 151 -6.56 -22.84 -3.03
CA ASN A 151 -7.37 -23.70 -3.89
C ASN A 151 -8.75 -24.06 -3.29
N TYR A 152 -8.95 -23.76 -2.00
CA TYR A 152 -10.19 -24.02 -1.26
C TYR A 152 -10.98 -22.75 -0.98
N THR A 153 -10.72 -21.67 -1.69
CA THR A 153 -11.46 -20.42 -1.57
C THR A 153 -12.09 -20.07 -2.91
N THR A 154 -13.39 -19.80 -2.90
CA THR A 154 -14.13 -19.42 -4.10
C THR A 154 -14.59 -17.97 -3.96
N PRO A 155 -14.15 -17.04 -4.82
CA PRO A 155 -14.71 -15.70 -4.86
C PRO A 155 -16.10 -15.74 -5.47
N VAL A 156 -17.08 -15.18 -4.78
CA VAL A 156 -18.45 -15.00 -5.22
C VAL A 156 -18.70 -13.52 -5.38
N GLN A 157 -18.92 -13.07 -6.59
CA GLN A 157 -19.22 -11.68 -6.89
C GLN A 157 -20.72 -11.44 -6.77
N THR A 158 -21.12 -10.60 -5.84
CA THR A 158 -22.49 -10.08 -5.73
C THR A 158 -22.58 -8.74 -6.46
N ILE A 159 -23.78 -8.16 -6.57
CA ILE A 159 -24.00 -6.89 -7.29
C ILE A 159 -23.16 -5.74 -6.70
N ALA A 160 -22.90 -5.76 -5.41
CA ALA A 160 -22.22 -4.67 -4.70
C ALA A 160 -20.89 -5.06 -4.03
N ASN A 161 -20.67 -6.36 -3.78
CA ASN A 161 -19.57 -6.85 -2.95
C ASN A 161 -18.93 -8.10 -3.54
N VAL A 162 -17.71 -8.37 -3.15
CA VAL A 162 -17.03 -9.65 -3.39
C VAL A 162 -16.96 -10.40 -2.07
N GLU A 163 -17.36 -11.66 -2.10
CA GLU A 163 -17.27 -12.57 -0.97
C GLU A 163 -16.29 -13.70 -1.29
N PHE A 164 -15.41 -13.98 -0.34
CA PHE A 164 -14.47 -15.10 -0.42
C PHE A 164 -14.97 -16.19 0.51
N ASP A 165 -15.60 -17.22 -0.06
CA ASP A 165 -16.07 -18.39 0.69
C ASP A 165 -14.90 -19.37 0.88
N ILE A 166 -14.45 -19.53 2.12
CA ILE A 166 -13.28 -20.30 2.48
C ILE A 166 -13.73 -21.70 2.93
N GLN A 167 -13.40 -22.71 2.13
CA GLN A 167 -13.83 -24.08 2.39
C GLN A 167 -13.09 -24.73 3.56
N LEU A 168 -11.86 -24.28 3.81
CA LEU A 168 -11.06 -24.75 4.96
C LEU A 168 -11.59 -24.12 6.25
N LYS A 169 -11.65 -24.94 7.28
CA LYS A 169 -11.98 -24.46 8.62
C LYS A 169 -10.78 -23.80 9.28
N TYR A 170 -11.03 -22.70 9.95
CA TYR A 170 -10.01 -21.95 10.67
C TYR A 170 -10.34 -21.85 12.16
N SER A 171 -9.29 -21.78 12.95
CA SER A 171 -9.40 -21.45 14.38
C SER A 171 -8.75 -20.10 14.61
N ILE A 172 -9.53 -19.14 15.07
CA ILE A 172 -9.10 -17.75 15.33
C ILE A 172 -9.29 -17.47 16.83
N PRO A 173 -8.20 -17.35 17.60
CA PRO A 173 -8.27 -17.03 19.01
C PRO A 173 -8.88 -15.65 19.28
N ASN A 174 -9.44 -15.48 20.45
CA ASN A 174 -9.96 -14.20 20.95
C ASN A 174 -8.82 -13.35 21.55
N ASP A 175 -7.80 -13.04 20.70
CA ASP A 175 -6.60 -12.33 21.15
C ASP A 175 -6.42 -10.95 20.48
N GLY A 176 -7.35 -10.55 19.62
CA GLY A 176 -7.30 -9.31 18.85
C GLY A 176 -6.17 -9.24 17.83
N LYS A 177 -5.36 -10.31 17.67
CA LYS A 177 -4.27 -10.33 16.70
C LYS A 177 -4.75 -10.76 15.33
N GLY A 178 -4.01 -10.34 14.31
CA GLY A 178 -4.33 -10.72 12.93
C GLY A 178 -3.78 -12.09 12.57
N HIS A 179 -4.67 -12.99 12.15
CA HIS A 179 -4.37 -14.33 11.67
C HIS A 179 -4.48 -14.40 10.16
N ILE A 180 -3.50 -15.00 9.49
CA ILE A 180 -3.47 -15.02 8.03
C ILE A 180 -4.34 -16.16 7.50
N VAL A 181 -5.23 -15.80 6.59
CA VAL A 181 -6.12 -16.69 5.86
C VAL A 181 -5.87 -16.50 4.37
N ALA A 182 -5.57 -17.56 3.64
CA ALA A 182 -5.36 -17.49 2.20
C ALA A 182 -6.70 -17.33 1.48
N LEU A 183 -6.80 -16.32 0.60
CA LEU A 183 -7.98 -16.09 -0.21
C LEU A 183 -7.79 -16.62 -1.63
N GLN A 184 -6.76 -16.15 -2.32
CA GLN A 184 -6.57 -16.47 -3.75
C GLN A 184 -5.09 -16.39 -4.10
N THR A 185 -4.64 -17.25 -5.02
CA THR A 185 -3.34 -17.14 -5.67
C THR A 185 -3.54 -17.17 -7.18
N LYS A 186 -2.96 -16.22 -7.90
CA LYS A 186 -3.09 -16.12 -9.34
C LYS A 186 -1.80 -15.64 -9.98
N GLN A 187 -1.53 -16.15 -11.16
CA GLN A 187 -0.47 -15.66 -12.03
C GLN A 187 -1.02 -14.55 -12.92
N LEU A 188 -0.34 -13.41 -12.96
CA LEU A 188 -0.74 -12.28 -13.79
C LEU A 188 0.32 -11.96 -14.84
N PRO A 189 -0.12 -11.64 -16.07
CA PRO A 189 0.76 -11.16 -17.11
C PRO A 189 1.56 -9.95 -16.64
N THR A 190 2.87 -9.97 -16.89
CA THR A 190 3.77 -8.95 -16.38
C THR A 190 4.82 -8.62 -17.40
N THR A 191 5.05 -7.34 -17.62
CA THR A 191 6.20 -6.84 -18.38
C THR A 191 7.19 -6.20 -17.43
N TYR A 192 8.47 -6.29 -17.77
CA TYR A 192 9.54 -5.78 -16.91
C TYR A 192 10.37 -4.75 -17.65
N ASN A 193 10.65 -3.65 -16.98
CA ASN A 193 11.57 -2.63 -17.46
C ASN A 193 12.37 -2.05 -16.28
N TYR A 194 13.39 -1.28 -16.60
CA TYR A 194 14.18 -0.57 -15.59
C TYR A 194 13.80 0.90 -15.56
N LEU A 195 13.55 1.43 -14.37
CA LEU A 195 13.39 2.86 -14.14
C LEU A 195 14.68 3.42 -13.54
N ILE A 196 15.17 4.50 -14.15
CA ILE A 196 16.40 5.18 -13.76
C ILE A 196 16.09 6.66 -13.60
N VAL A 197 16.31 7.21 -12.39
CA VAL A 197 16.12 8.63 -12.08
C VAL A 197 17.43 9.16 -11.47
N PRO A 198 18.46 9.39 -12.30
CA PRO A 198 19.83 9.54 -11.82
C PRO A 198 20.07 10.81 -11.02
N LYS A 199 19.21 11.80 -11.14
CA LYS A 199 19.24 13.02 -10.33
C LYS A 199 18.84 12.76 -8.87
N VAL A 200 17.97 11.78 -8.63
CA VAL A 200 17.51 11.39 -7.28
C VAL A 200 18.39 10.29 -6.73
N GLU A 201 18.60 9.24 -7.52
CA GLU A 201 19.43 8.10 -7.14
C GLU A 201 20.09 7.48 -8.36
N GLN A 202 21.40 7.28 -8.31
CA GLN A 202 22.20 6.68 -9.38
C GLN A 202 22.12 5.14 -9.32
N SER A 203 20.90 4.62 -9.43
CA SER A 203 20.61 3.19 -9.41
C SER A 203 19.49 2.87 -10.41
N ALA A 204 19.53 1.68 -10.98
CA ALA A 204 18.46 1.16 -11.80
C ALA A 204 17.50 0.31 -10.97
N PHE A 205 16.21 0.64 -11.02
CA PHE A 205 15.16 -0.08 -10.32
C PHE A 205 14.41 -0.98 -11.30
N LEU A 206 14.36 -2.28 -11.01
CA LEU A 206 13.53 -3.20 -11.76
C LEU A 206 12.07 -2.98 -11.43
N ILE A 207 11.26 -2.68 -12.43
CA ILE A 207 9.83 -2.45 -12.31
C ILE A 207 9.07 -3.59 -12.99
N ALA A 208 8.17 -4.22 -12.25
CA ALA A 208 7.16 -5.13 -12.78
C ALA A 208 5.89 -4.33 -13.08
N ARG A 209 5.43 -4.40 -14.32
CA ARG A 209 4.16 -3.80 -14.78
C ARG A 209 3.17 -4.92 -14.99
N ILE A 210 2.21 -5.02 -14.11
CA ILE A 210 1.23 -6.10 -14.03
C ILE A 210 -0.06 -5.62 -14.66
N THR A 211 -0.60 -6.39 -15.58
CA THR A 211 -1.90 -6.19 -16.21
C THR A 211 -2.92 -7.22 -15.71
N ASP A 212 -4.20 -7.06 -16.06
CA ASP A 212 -5.30 -7.96 -15.72
C ASP A 212 -5.54 -8.15 -14.20
N TRP A 213 -5.03 -7.24 -13.39
CA TRP A 213 -5.16 -7.28 -11.94
C TRP A 213 -6.58 -6.93 -11.44
N GLU A 214 -7.37 -6.23 -12.25
CA GLU A 214 -8.76 -5.83 -11.95
C GLU A 214 -9.64 -7.06 -11.68
N SER A 215 -9.36 -8.16 -12.39
CA SER A 215 -10.09 -9.44 -12.22
C SER A 215 -9.96 -10.05 -10.82
N LEU A 216 -9.00 -9.57 -10.02
CA LEU A 216 -8.78 -10.05 -8.65
C LEU A 216 -9.61 -9.31 -7.61
N ASN A 217 -10.29 -8.22 -7.98
CA ASN A 217 -11.04 -7.39 -7.05
C ASN A 217 -10.21 -7.02 -5.80
N LEU A 218 -8.98 -6.55 -6.05
CA LEU A 218 -8.04 -6.21 -4.97
C LEU A 218 -8.61 -5.10 -4.09
N LEU A 219 -8.37 -5.20 -2.79
CA LEU A 219 -8.63 -4.14 -1.82
C LEU A 219 -7.33 -3.37 -1.53
N PRO A 220 -7.43 -2.13 -1.04
CA PRO A 220 -6.26 -1.43 -0.51
C PRO A 220 -5.57 -2.26 0.57
N GLY A 221 -4.26 -2.42 0.46
CA GLY A 221 -3.52 -3.24 1.43
C GLY A 221 -2.02 -3.28 1.20
N ASN A 222 -1.30 -3.80 2.20
CA ASN A 222 0.14 -3.94 2.13
C ASN A 222 0.54 -5.20 1.37
N ALA A 223 1.53 -5.07 0.50
CA ALA A 223 2.12 -6.17 -0.25
C ALA A 223 3.58 -6.37 0.14
N ASN A 224 3.96 -7.61 0.44
CA ASN A 224 5.35 -8.02 0.51
C ASN A 224 5.82 -8.41 -0.89
N ILE A 225 6.98 -7.94 -1.28
CA ILE A 225 7.55 -8.19 -2.61
C ILE A 225 8.74 -9.14 -2.46
N TYR A 226 8.73 -10.18 -3.27
CA TYR A 226 9.79 -11.15 -3.38
C TYR A 226 10.27 -11.23 -4.83
N PHE A 227 11.58 -11.16 -5.03
CA PHE A 227 12.21 -11.38 -6.31
C PHE A 227 13.26 -12.48 -6.18
N ASN A 228 13.19 -13.49 -7.07
CA ASN A 228 14.08 -14.64 -7.04
C ASN A 228 14.20 -15.26 -5.63
N ASN A 229 13.06 -15.51 -4.98
CA ASN A 229 12.91 -16.03 -3.62
C ASN A 229 13.51 -15.16 -2.50
N THR A 230 13.98 -13.96 -2.81
CA THR A 230 14.52 -13.01 -1.84
C THR A 230 13.47 -11.95 -1.52
N TYR A 231 13.27 -11.65 -0.25
CA TYR A 231 12.43 -10.54 0.16
C TYR A 231 13.08 -9.21 -0.23
N VAL A 232 12.36 -8.39 -0.99
CA VAL A 232 12.84 -7.10 -1.51
C VAL A 232 12.35 -5.93 -0.67
N GLY A 233 11.12 -6.01 -0.20
CA GLY A 233 10.51 -4.92 0.56
C GLY A 233 9.00 -5.00 0.64
N LYS A 234 8.39 -3.91 1.09
CA LYS A 234 6.93 -3.72 1.18
C LYS A 234 6.50 -2.58 0.27
N THR A 235 5.30 -2.71 -0.27
CA THR A 235 4.59 -1.63 -0.96
C THR A 235 3.14 -1.61 -0.52
N ASN A 236 2.42 -0.56 -0.89
CA ASN A 236 0.97 -0.49 -0.69
C ASN A 236 0.29 -0.65 -2.06
N ILE A 237 -0.68 -1.54 -2.14
CA ILE A 237 -1.57 -1.67 -3.29
C ILE A 237 -2.77 -0.77 -3.05
N ASN A 238 -3.01 0.15 -3.98
CA ASN A 238 -4.21 0.99 -3.99
C ASN A 238 -4.95 0.82 -5.33
N PRO A 239 -5.90 -0.08 -5.41
CA PRO A 239 -6.66 -0.33 -6.65
C PRO A 239 -7.59 0.83 -7.04
N LEU A 240 -7.83 1.79 -6.14
CA LEU A 240 -8.63 2.99 -6.42
C LEU A 240 -7.84 4.05 -7.20
N ALA A 241 -6.53 3.94 -7.27
CA ALA A 241 -5.71 4.74 -8.16
C ALA A 241 -5.95 4.24 -9.59
N LEU A 242 -6.72 5.00 -10.35
CA LEU A 242 -7.14 4.72 -11.74
C LEU A 242 -5.92 4.52 -12.66
N ALA A 243 -5.36 3.34 -12.70
CA ALA A 243 -4.27 2.97 -13.60
C ALA A 243 -4.51 1.56 -14.13
N ASP A 244 -4.54 1.41 -15.45
CA ASP A 244 -4.71 0.12 -16.12
C ASP A 244 -3.57 -0.87 -15.84
N THR A 245 -2.48 -0.38 -15.28
CA THR A 245 -1.28 -1.18 -14.99
C THR A 245 -0.81 -0.94 -13.55
N LEU A 246 -0.69 -2.01 -12.79
CA LEU A 246 -0.08 -1.99 -11.47
C LEU A 246 1.44 -2.06 -11.60
N SER A 247 2.13 -0.98 -11.28
CA SER A 247 3.60 -0.89 -11.36
C SER A 247 4.22 -1.09 -9.99
N LEU A 248 5.10 -2.09 -9.87
CA LEU A 248 5.75 -2.46 -8.61
C LEU A 248 7.27 -2.48 -8.77
N SER A 249 7.98 -1.88 -7.81
CA SER A 249 9.43 -1.97 -7.76
C SER A 249 9.86 -3.30 -7.16
N LEU A 250 10.68 -4.04 -7.90
CA LEU A 250 11.31 -5.28 -7.46
C LEU A 250 12.73 -5.05 -6.89
N GLY A 251 13.07 -3.78 -6.63
CA GLY A 251 14.34 -3.39 -6.03
C GLY A 251 15.39 -2.92 -7.03
N ARG A 252 16.59 -2.68 -6.50
CA ARG A 252 17.75 -2.18 -7.25
C ARG A 252 18.50 -3.32 -7.92
N ASP A 253 18.88 -3.12 -9.17
CA ASP A 253 19.75 -4.05 -9.88
C ASP A 253 21.18 -3.47 -10.00
N ARG A 254 22.10 -4.05 -9.27
CA ARG A 254 23.49 -3.61 -9.22
C ARG A 254 24.29 -3.99 -10.48
N SER A 255 23.71 -4.81 -11.36
CA SER A 255 24.34 -5.15 -12.65
C SER A 255 24.22 -4.04 -13.68
N ILE A 256 23.45 -2.99 -13.38
CA ILE A 256 23.29 -1.82 -14.23
C ILE A 256 23.96 -0.64 -13.53
N GLU A 257 25.02 -0.17 -14.14
CA GLU A 257 25.76 1.00 -13.65
C GLU A 257 25.11 2.27 -14.20
N VAL A 258 24.89 3.24 -13.32
CA VAL A 258 24.28 4.51 -13.66
C VAL A 258 25.15 5.63 -13.11
N LYS A 259 25.48 6.61 -13.96
CA LYS A 259 26.24 7.78 -13.57
C LYS A 259 25.63 9.03 -14.18
N ARG A 260 25.54 10.08 -13.40
CA ARG A 260 25.13 11.42 -13.83
C ARG A 260 26.20 12.43 -13.46
N THR A 261 26.76 13.10 -14.45
CA THR A 261 27.88 14.02 -14.28
C THR A 261 27.52 15.38 -14.86
N GLN A 262 27.81 16.43 -14.13
CA GLN A 262 27.71 17.78 -14.68
C GLN A 262 28.95 18.07 -15.53
N LEU A 263 28.74 18.47 -16.78
CA LEU A 263 29.82 18.85 -17.68
C LEU A 263 30.26 20.29 -17.38
N ALA A 264 31.43 20.43 -16.78
CA ALA A 264 31.95 21.73 -16.34
C ALA A 264 32.30 22.64 -17.53
N ASP A 265 32.78 22.08 -18.63
CA ASP A 265 33.13 22.76 -19.87
C ASP A 265 31.92 23.37 -20.61
N LYS A 266 30.74 22.74 -20.46
CA LYS A 266 29.46 23.18 -21.03
C LYS A 266 28.58 23.95 -20.03
N SER A 267 29.02 24.07 -18.79
CA SER A 267 28.28 24.76 -17.71
C SER A 267 28.90 26.12 -17.43
N THR A 268 28.12 27.19 -17.58
CA THR A 268 28.60 28.56 -17.39
C THR A 268 27.63 29.38 -16.55
N GLU A 269 28.16 30.28 -15.74
CA GLU A 269 27.39 31.28 -15.04
C GLU A 269 27.90 32.68 -15.39
N ARG A 270 27.03 33.54 -15.92
CA ARG A 270 27.39 34.92 -16.31
C ARG A 270 26.40 35.86 -15.63
N ILE A 271 26.93 36.81 -14.89
CA ILE A 271 26.17 37.89 -14.28
C ILE A 271 26.40 39.14 -15.11
N LEU A 272 25.35 39.65 -15.74
CA LEU A 272 25.33 40.85 -16.59
C LEU A 272 24.47 41.90 -15.92
N ALA A 273 25.09 42.83 -15.18
CA ALA A 273 24.43 43.96 -14.51
C ALA A 273 23.12 43.61 -13.80
N THR A 274 21.99 43.58 -14.55
CA THR A 274 20.64 43.27 -14.00
C THR A 274 20.17 41.85 -14.27
N ASN A 275 20.83 41.10 -15.13
CA ASN A 275 20.45 39.74 -15.54
C ASN A 275 21.55 38.72 -15.22
N ALA A 276 21.17 37.57 -14.67
CA ALA A 276 22.03 36.43 -14.52
C ALA A 276 21.62 35.31 -15.49
N LYS A 277 22.57 34.76 -16.23
CA LYS A 277 22.37 33.60 -17.09
C LYS A 277 23.20 32.44 -16.57
N LYS A 278 22.53 31.32 -16.27
CA LYS A 278 23.18 30.07 -15.84
C LYS A 278 22.85 28.99 -16.84
N THR A 279 23.87 28.43 -17.47
CA THR A 279 23.77 27.27 -18.35
C THR A 279 24.30 26.05 -17.63
N MET A 280 23.59 24.94 -17.67
CA MET A 280 24.00 23.67 -17.07
C MET A 280 23.85 22.56 -18.09
N ALA A 281 24.86 21.72 -18.21
CA ALA A 281 24.82 20.52 -19.03
C ALA A 281 25.14 19.30 -18.16
N PHE A 282 24.43 18.22 -18.39
CA PHE A 282 24.60 16.95 -17.67
C PHE A 282 24.72 15.82 -18.66
N GLU A 283 25.60 14.89 -18.36
CA GLU A 283 25.77 13.64 -19.07
C GLU A 283 25.26 12.49 -18.19
N ILE A 284 24.46 11.62 -18.79
CA ILE A 284 23.93 10.41 -18.14
C ILE A 284 24.51 9.21 -18.86
N GLU A 285 25.35 8.47 -18.16
CA GLU A 285 25.94 7.22 -18.65
C GLU A 285 25.21 6.05 -17.99
N ILE A 286 24.80 5.08 -18.81
CA ILE A 286 24.17 3.85 -18.33
C ILE A 286 24.87 2.68 -18.99
N ARG A 287 25.29 1.71 -18.18
CA ARG A 287 25.95 0.50 -18.64
C ARG A 287 25.19 -0.73 -18.22
N ASN A 288 24.79 -1.53 -19.21
CA ASN A 288 24.16 -2.82 -18.98
C ASN A 288 25.23 -3.90 -18.80
N GLY A 289 25.50 -4.32 -17.55
CA GLY A 289 26.42 -5.43 -17.24
C GLY A 289 25.80 -6.82 -17.38
N LYS A 290 24.51 -6.91 -17.75
CA LYS A 290 23.80 -8.19 -17.87
C LYS A 290 24.14 -8.91 -19.18
N ALA A 291 23.92 -10.22 -19.20
CA ALA A 291 24.06 -11.07 -20.39
C ALA A 291 22.86 -11.01 -21.34
N ILE A 292 21.85 -10.20 -21.05
CA ILE A 292 20.61 -10.04 -21.82
C ILE A 292 20.38 -8.56 -22.15
N PRO A 293 19.70 -8.25 -23.26
CA PRO A 293 19.26 -6.89 -23.51
C PRO A 293 18.17 -6.49 -22.51
N ILE A 294 18.10 -5.21 -22.20
CA ILE A 294 17.14 -4.66 -21.25
C ILE A 294 16.45 -3.42 -21.82
N GLU A 295 15.22 -3.17 -21.37
CA GLU A 295 14.51 -1.94 -21.66
C GLU A 295 14.61 -1.01 -20.43
N VAL A 296 15.04 0.23 -20.67
CA VAL A 296 15.23 1.24 -19.63
C VAL A 296 14.37 2.47 -19.90
N ILE A 297 13.78 2.99 -18.85
CA ILE A 297 13.11 4.27 -18.85
C ILE A 297 13.94 5.19 -17.96
N ILE A 298 14.51 6.22 -18.56
CA ILE A 298 15.33 7.20 -17.88
C ILE A 298 14.50 8.45 -17.71
N LYS A 299 14.51 9.02 -16.49
CA LYS A 299 13.86 10.29 -16.20
C LYS A 299 14.82 11.25 -15.55
N ASP A 300 14.88 12.45 -16.09
CA ASP A 300 15.53 13.61 -15.45
C ASP A 300 14.59 14.80 -15.55
N HIS A 301 14.90 15.93 -14.96
CA HIS A 301 14.06 17.10 -15.07
C HIS A 301 14.86 18.41 -15.16
N ILE A 302 14.28 19.34 -15.90
CA ILE A 302 14.67 20.74 -15.89
C ILE A 302 13.78 21.51 -14.90
N PRO A 303 14.26 22.63 -14.34
CA PRO A 303 13.39 23.47 -13.52
C PRO A 303 12.25 24.06 -14.33
N VAL A 304 11.09 24.24 -13.69
CA VAL A 304 9.95 24.97 -14.24
C VAL A 304 9.80 26.26 -13.46
N SER A 305 9.67 27.38 -14.14
CA SER A 305 9.51 28.68 -13.50
C SER A 305 8.04 29.01 -13.23
N GLN A 306 7.76 29.49 -12.02
CA GLN A 306 6.46 30.09 -11.65
C GLN A 306 6.49 31.63 -11.72
N LYS A 307 7.64 32.22 -12.13
CA LYS A 307 7.82 33.67 -12.22
C LYS A 307 8.15 34.07 -13.65
N GLU A 308 7.47 35.06 -14.22
CA GLU A 308 7.70 35.58 -15.57
C GLU A 308 9.12 36.14 -15.76
N SER A 309 9.75 36.60 -14.69
CA SER A 309 11.11 37.13 -14.71
C SER A 309 12.19 36.05 -14.89
N ILE A 310 11.86 34.77 -14.72
CA ILE A 310 12.79 33.64 -14.86
C ILE A 310 12.38 32.83 -16.10
N LYS A 311 13.25 32.82 -17.11
CA LYS A 311 13.07 32.00 -18.31
C LYS A 311 13.97 30.76 -18.24
N VAL A 312 13.39 29.61 -18.52
CA VAL A 312 14.11 28.33 -18.65
C VAL A 312 14.04 27.88 -20.09
N GLU A 313 15.18 27.62 -20.69
CA GLU A 313 15.30 27.17 -22.07
C GLU A 313 16.05 25.82 -22.08
N LEU A 314 15.47 24.85 -22.75
CA LEU A 314 16.12 23.54 -23.01
C LEU A 314 16.77 23.59 -24.40
N PHE A 315 18.10 23.49 -24.44
CA PHE A 315 18.85 23.55 -25.68
C PHE A 315 18.98 22.18 -26.36
N GLU A 316 19.18 21.15 -25.55
CA GLU A 316 19.45 19.79 -26.03
C GLU A 316 18.77 18.77 -25.12
N LYS A 317 18.07 17.82 -25.69
CA LYS A 317 17.35 16.74 -24.95
C LYS A 317 17.63 15.34 -25.48
N ASP A 318 18.51 15.21 -26.46
CA ASP A 318 19.02 13.94 -27.00
C ASP A 318 17.92 12.90 -27.23
N GLY A 319 16.87 13.29 -27.98
CA GLY A 319 15.73 12.41 -28.28
C GLY A 319 14.70 12.23 -27.15
N GLY A 320 14.93 12.76 -25.95
CA GLY A 320 14.00 12.63 -24.84
C GLY A 320 12.67 13.37 -25.07
N GLU A 321 11.60 12.86 -24.50
CA GLU A 321 10.26 13.49 -24.46
C GLU A 321 10.16 14.44 -23.26
N LEU A 322 9.91 15.73 -23.52
CA LEU A 322 9.71 16.73 -22.46
C LEU A 322 8.22 16.90 -22.17
N ASP A 323 7.87 16.76 -20.90
CA ASP A 323 6.60 17.24 -20.35
C ASP A 323 6.81 18.69 -19.88
N GLU A 324 6.25 19.66 -20.59
CA GLU A 324 6.41 21.08 -20.32
C GLU A 324 5.80 21.52 -18.98
N LEU A 325 4.76 20.81 -18.49
CA LEU A 325 4.10 21.15 -17.23
C LEU A 325 4.96 20.78 -16.02
N THR A 326 5.62 19.66 -16.08
CA THR A 326 6.44 19.13 -14.96
C THR A 326 7.94 19.37 -15.16
N GLY A 327 8.36 19.68 -16.37
CA GLY A 327 9.77 19.78 -16.74
C GLY A 327 10.49 18.41 -16.82
N ILE A 328 9.74 17.31 -16.74
CA ILE A 328 10.32 15.97 -16.79
C ILE A 328 10.68 15.59 -18.22
N ILE A 329 11.90 15.13 -18.41
CA ILE A 329 12.37 14.54 -19.67
C ILE A 329 12.42 13.04 -19.49
N THR A 330 11.84 12.31 -20.43
CA THR A 330 11.78 10.85 -20.42
C THR A 330 12.43 10.28 -21.67
N TRP A 331 13.41 9.40 -21.49
CA TRP A 331 13.99 8.58 -22.56
C TRP A 331 13.58 7.14 -22.38
N ARG A 332 13.31 6.44 -23.50
CA ARG A 332 13.01 5.01 -23.53
C ARG A 332 14.01 4.35 -24.45
N GLU A 333 14.91 3.60 -23.86
CA GLU A 333 16.03 3.01 -24.57
C GLU A 333 16.07 1.49 -24.40
N LYS A 334 16.65 0.83 -25.40
CA LYS A 334 16.91 -0.60 -25.37
C LYS A 334 18.41 -0.83 -25.41
N LEU A 335 18.96 -1.17 -24.24
CA LEU A 335 20.38 -1.42 -24.11
C LEU A 335 20.70 -2.87 -24.46
N LYS A 336 21.70 -3.06 -25.33
CA LYS A 336 22.21 -4.39 -25.68
C LYS A 336 22.98 -4.99 -24.52
N THR A 337 23.35 -6.24 -24.68
CA THR A 337 24.19 -7.01 -23.75
C THR A 337 25.54 -6.35 -23.57
N LYS A 338 25.96 -6.06 -22.35
CA LYS A 338 27.27 -5.46 -22.02
C LYS A 338 27.54 -4.11 -22.74
N GLU A 339 26.49 -3.38 -23.06
CA GLU A 339 26.52 -2.04 -23.62
C GLU A 339 26.56 -0.97 -22.56
#